data_7fab41baedd6533421c533df1938510f
#
_entry.id   7fab41baedd6533421c533df1938510f
#
_cell.length_a   1.000
_cell.length_b   1.000
_cell.length_c   1.000
_cell.angle_alpha   90.00
_cell.angle_beta   90.00
_cell.angle_gamma   90.00
#
_symmetry.space_group_name_H-M   'P 1'
#
loop_
_entity.id
_entity.type
_entity.pdbx_description
1 polymer ?
#
loop_
_entity_poly.entity_id
_entity_poly.type
_entity_poly.pdbx_seq_one_letter_code
_entity_poly.pdbx_strand_id
1 'polypeptide(L)'
;MKLTFYGHSCIGVNTTGHDVLFDPFITGNPLAGSIDPTRVPATEVLITHGHGDHVGDAEAIAKRTNATLVSNYEIATWFGAKGVKNTVGLNIGGATNVGPLRVKYVTAVHSSQLPDGSYGGNPGGFVVTGPEGAFHHAGDTALTLDMQLLKPFNLRFACLPIGDHFTMGVADAIEAARLMGVAKVVGIHYNTFPPITIDTEAAKRDFAKAGITLLLPGIGETIDL
;
A
#
# COMPACT_ATOMS: atom_id res chain seq x y z
N MET A 1 -9.12 1.09 13.93
CA MET A 1 -8.93 0.84 12.49
C MET A 1 -9.10 -0.63 12.20
N LYS A 2 -9.74 -0.98 11.08
CA LYS A 2 -9.81 -2.37 10.60
C LYS A 2 -9.04 -2.48 9.30
N LEU A 3 -8.18 -3.49 9.17
CA LEU A 3 -7.42 -3.74 7.96
C LEU A 3 -7.85 -5.07 7.35
N THR A 4 -8.16 -5.07 6.07
CA THR A 4 -8.45 -6.28 5.28
C THR A 4 -7.32 -6.49 4.28
N PHE A 5 -6.73 -7.69 4.26
CA PHE A 5 -5.70 -8.07 3.31
C PHE A 5 -6.34 -8.78 2.11
N TYR A 6 -6.26 -8.18 0.94
CA TYR A 6 -6.81 -8.76 -0.31
C TYR A 6 -5.76 -9.54 -1.13
N GLY A 7 -4.52 -9.55 -0.67
CA GLY A 7 -3.39 -10.24 -1.30
C GLY A 7 -2.39 -9.28 -1.94
N HIS A 8 -1.15 -9.74 -2.09
CA HIS A 8 -0.02 -8.98 -2.63
C HIS A 8 0.20 -7.67 -1.86
N SER A 9 -0.01 -6.51 -2.50
CA SER A 9 0.03 -5.19 -1.87
C SER A 9 -1.35 -4.57 -1.69
N CYS A 10 -2.41 -5.30 -2.04
CA CYS A 10 -3.79 -4.82 -1.94
C CYS A 10 -4.29 -4.88 -0.50
N ILE A 11 -4.43 -3.71 0.11
CA ILE A 11 -4.88 -3.52 1.49
C ILE A 11 -6.09 -2.58 1.51
N GLY A 12 -7.15 -2.98 2.22
CA GLY A 12 -8.24 -2.08 2.61
C GLY A 12 -8.09 -1.66 4.07
N VAL A 13 -8.20 -0.37 4.37
CA VAL A 13 -8.23 0.15 5.75
C VAL A 13 -9.52 0.91 5.98
N ASN A 14 -10.39 0.38 6.84
CA ASN A 14 -11.56 1.12 7.31
C ASN A 14 -11.16 1.94 8.55
N THR A 15 -11.31 3.25 8.44
CA THR A 15 -11.01 4.21 9.51
C THR A 15 -11.94 5.40 9.44
N THR A 16 -12.53 5.80 10.56
CA THR A 16 -13.45 6.94 10.66
C THR A 16 -14.58 6.98 9.62
N GLY A 17 -15.06 5.80 9.21
CA GLY A 17 -16.11 5.66 8.21
C GLY A 17 -15.64 5.77 6.75
N HIS A 18 -14.34 5.81 6.52
CA HIS A 18 -13.71 5.78 5.21
C HIS A 18 -13.11 4.41 4.91
N ASP A 19 -13.30 3.92 3.70
CA ASP A 19 -12.70 2.70 3.16
C ASP A 19 -11.54 3.08 2.23
N VAL A 20 -10.33 3.12 2.77
CA VAL A 20 -9.11 3.46 2.03
C VAL A 20 -8.52 2.20 1.43
N LEU A 21 -8.55 2.07 0.12
CA LEU A 21 -8.05 0.91 -0.62
C LEU A 21 -6.72 1.25 -1.31
N PHE A 22 -5.71 0.41 -1.07
CA PHE A 22 -4.38 0.54 -1.67
C PHE A 22 -4.15 -0.53 -2.74
N ASP A 23 -3.56 -0.12 -3.86
CA ASP A 23 -2.97 -0.98 -4.89
C ASP A 23 -3.85 -2.19 -5.24
N PRO A 24 -5.07 -2.01 -5.75
CA PRO A 24 -6.06 -3.08 -5.89
C PRO A 24 -5.73 -4.02 -7.07
N PHE A 25 -4.78 -4.93 -6.84
CA PHE A 25 -4.47 -6.05 -7.72
C PHE A 25 -5.16 -7.32 -7.21
N ILE A 26 -6.39 -7.55 -7.68
CA ILE A 26 -7.25 -8.69 -7.31
C ILE A 26 -7.44 -9.60 -8.53
N THR A 27 -7.98 -9.05 -9.62
CA THR A 27 -8.07 -9.76 -10.90
C THR A 27 -6.65 -10.01 -11.43
N GLY A 28 -6.34 -11.25 -11.73
CA GLY A 28 -5.00 -11.65 -12.18
C GLY A 28 -4.03 -11.99 -11.05
N ASN A 29 -4.36 -11.71 -9.79
CA ASN A 29 -3.61 -12.20 -8.65
C ASN A 29 -3.92 -13.69 -8.41
N PRO A 30 -2.94 -14.60 -8.57
CA PRO A 30 -3.17 -16.03 -8.50
C PRO A 30 -3.68 -16.52 -7.13
N LEU A 31 -3.47 -15.72 -6.08
CA LEU A 31 -3.87 -16.08 -4.71
C LEU A 31 -5.22 -15.46 -4.31
N ALA A 32 -5.70 -14.42 -5.01
CA ALA A 32 -6.91 -13.68 -4.64
C ALA A 32 -8.20 -14.20 -5.30
N GLY A 33 -8.21 -15.40 -5.86
CA GLY A 33 -9.36 -15.95 -6.59
C GLY A 33 -10.68 -16.10 -5.82
N SER A 34 -10.64 -16.01 -4.48
CA SER A 34 -11.83 -15.98 -3.63
C SER A 34 -12.41 -14.58 -3.42
N ILE A 35 -11.71 -13.53 -3.85
CA ILE A 35 -12.12 -12.13 -3.69
C ILE A 35 -12.87 -11.68 -4.94
N ASP A 36 -14.07 -11.17 -4.74
CA ASP A 36 -14.86 -10.52 -5.79
C ASP A 36 -14.54 -9.01 -5.82
N PRO A 37 -13.80 -8.49 -6.81
CA PRO A 37 -13.43 -7.07 -6.88
C PRO A 37 -14.63 -6.15 -7.01
N THR A 38 -15.78 -6.66 -7.50
CA THR A 38 -17.00 -5.85 -7.63
C THR A 38 -17.66 -5.55 -6.27
N ARG A 39 -17.23 -6.23 -5.21
CA ARG A 39 -17.74 -6.07 -3.84
C ARG A 39 -16.77 -5.36 -2.91
N VAL A 40 -15.53 -5.11 -3.34
CA VAL A 40 -14.54 -4.42 -2.50
C VAL A 40 -14.96 -2.96 -2.31
N PRO A 41 -15.13 -2.49 -1.05
CA PRO A 41 -15.51 -1.11 -0.78
C PRO A 41 -14.31 -0.17 -0.99
N ALA A 42 -14.58 1.06 -1.43
CA ALA A 42 -13.60 2.14 -1.45
C ALA A 42 -14.30 3.49 -1.44
N THR A 43 -13.92 4.36 -0.53
CA THR A 43 -14.17 5.80 -0.59
C THR A 43 -12.95 6.52 -1.19
N GLU A 44 -11.77 5.98 -0.95
CA GLU A 44 -10.50 6.40 -1.54
C GLU A 44 -9.77 5.19 -2.15
N VAL A 45 -9.14 5.41 -3.31
CA VAL A 45 -8.21 4.45 -3.94
C VAL A 45 -6.84 5.11 -4.03
N LEU A 46 -5.85 4.56 -3.34
CA LEU A 46 -4.49 5.08 -3.31
C LEU A 46 -3.56 4.16 -4.10
N ILE A 47 -2.91 4.70 -5.12
CA ILE A 47 -2.00 3.96 -6.00
C ILE A 47 -0.57 4.41 -5.76
N THR A 48 0.27 3.48 -5.31
CA THR A 48 1.67 3.78 -4.95
C THR A 48 2.56 4.00 -6.16
N HIS A 49 2.37 3.21 -7.23
CA HIS A 49 3.12 3.30 -8.47
C HIS A 49 2.39 2.57 -9.62
N GLY A 50 2.94 2.66 -10.84
CA GLY A 50 2.23 2.30 -12.07
C GLY A 50 2.27 0.85 -12.50
N HIS A 51 2.94 -0.07 -11.79
CA HIS A 51 3.03 -1.46 -12.22
C HIS A 51 1.66 -2.16 -12.22
N GLY A 52 1.50 -3.14 -13.11
CA GLY A 52 0.23 -3.82 -13.34
C GLY A 52 -0.33 -4.54 -12.11
N ASP A 53 0.55 -5.06 -11.26
CA ASP A 53 0.23 -5.72 -9.99
C ASP A 53 -0.07 -4.74 -8.83
N HIS A 54 -0.20 -3.44 -9.14
CA HIS A 54 -0.67 -2.39 -8.22
C HIS A 54 -1.88 -1.63 -8.78
N VAL A 55 -1.85 -1.26 -10.08
CA VAL A 55 -2.96 -0.51 -10.67
C VAL A 55 -4.19 -1.38 -11.00
N GLY A 56 -4.02 -2.67 -11.20
CA GLY A 56 -5.01 -3.74 -11.43
C GLY A 56 -6.46 -3.30 -11.62
N ASP A 57 -7.28 -3.50 -10.60
CA ASP A 57 -8.73 -3.20 -10.62
C ASP A 57 -9.08 -1.75 -10.22
N ALA A 58 -8.08 -0.86 -10.06
CA ALA A 58 -8.28 0.51 -9.56
C ALA A 58 -9.30 1.31 -10.37
N GLU A 59 -9.22 1.22 -11.71
CA GLU A 59 -10.16 1.93 -12.61
C GLU A 59 -11.60 1.47 -12.37
N ALA A 60 -11.83 0.16 -12.38
CA ALA A 60 -13.17 -0.43 -12.23
C ALA A 60 -13.77 -0.12 -10.85
N ILE A 61 -12.96 -0.25 -9.79
CA ILE A 61 -13.41 0.01 -8.42
C ILE A 61 -13.70 1.51 -8.23
N ALA A 62 -12.77 2.40 -8.62
CA ALA A 62 -12.97 3.85 -8.46
C ALA A 62 -14.20 4.35 -9.23
N LYS A 63 -14.45 3.86 -10.44
CA LYS A 63 -15.66 4.21 -11.21
C LYS A 63 -16.94 3.71 -10.55
N ARG A 64 -16.95 2.46 -10.08
CA ARG A 64 -18.11 1.83 -9.45
C ARG A 64 -18.51 2.54 -8.14
N THR A 65 -17.51 2.85 -7.30
CA THR A 65 -17.73 3.44 -5.97
C THR A 65 -17.77 4.96 -5.99
N ASN A 66 -17.41 5.59 -7.10
CA ASN A 66 -17.16 7.04 -7.21
C ASN A 66 -16.07 7.52 -6.23
N ALA A 67 -15.12 6.65 -5.88
CA ALA A 67 -14.02 6.94 -4.98
C ALA A 67 -13.10 8.03 -5.51
N THR A 68 -12.43 8.73 -4.60
CA THR A 68 -11.33 9.63 -4.95
C THR A 68 -10.06 8.81 -5.14
N LEU A 69 -9.50 8.81 -6.35
CA LEU A 69 -8.23 8.16 -6.65
C LEU A 69 -7.09 9.16 -6.42
N VAL A 70 -6.18 8.81 -5.51
CA VAL A 70 -5.00 9.63 -5.17
C VAL A 70 -3.73 8.88 -5.58
N SER A 71 -2.85 9.55 -6.30
CA SER A 71 -1.54 9.00 -6.69
C SER A 71 -0.55 10.12 -7.00
N ASN A 72 0.60 9.77 -7.62
CA ASN A 72 1.42 10.79 -8.26
C ASN A 72 0.65 11.43 -9.44
N TYR A 73 1.16 12.56 -9.91
CA TYR A 73 0.48 13.37 -10.94
C TYR A 73 0.24 12.58 -12.23
N GLU A 74 1.21 11.79 -12.69
CA GLU A 74 1.15 11.03 -13.93
C GLU A 74 0.07 9.94 -13.87
N ILE A 75 0.05 9.17 -12.80
CA ILE A 75 -0.94 8.10 -12.59
C ILE A 75 -2.35 8.69 -12.42
N ALA A 76 -2.51 9.76 -11.64
CA ALA A 76 -3.80 10.42 -11.46
C ALA A 76 -4.34 10.97 -12.78
N THR A 77 -3.48 11.56 -13.60
CA THR A 77 -3.82 12.06 -14.94
C THR A 77 -4.21 10.91 -15.88
N TRP A 78 -3.46 9.80 -15.85
CA TRP A 78 -3.72 8.61 -16.66
C TRP A 78 -5.10 7.98 -16.33
N PHE A 79 -5.44 7.86 -15.06
CA PHE A 79 -6.77 7.39 -14.66
C PHE A 79 -7.89 8.39 -14.99
N GLY A 80 -7.62 9.68 -14.86
CA GLY A 80 -8.54 10.75 -15.29
C GLY A 80 -8.88 10.65 -16.78
N ALA A 81 -7.86 10.42 -17.63
CA ALA A 81 -8.06 10.21 -19.07
C ALA A 81 -8.87 8.94 -19.39
N LYS A 82 -8.85 7.93 -18.51
CA LYS A 82 -9.68 6.72 -18.59
C LYS A 82 -11.11 6.92 -18.04
N GLY A 83 -11.45 8.11 -17.56
CA GLY A 83 -12.78 8.46 -17.10
C GLY A 83 -13.05 8.21 -15.60
N VAL A 84 -12.01 8.07 -14.78
CA VAL A 84 -12.14 8.18 -13.31
C VAL A 84 -12.41 9.65 -13.00
N LYS A 85 -13.57 9.95 -12.39
CA LYS A 85 -14.05 11.33 -12.23
C LYS A 85 -13.29 12.13 -11.18
N ASN A 86 -12.97 11.47 -10.06
CA ASN A 86 -12.35 12.11 -8.91
C ASN A 86 -10.89 11.65 -8.81
N THR A 87 -9.96 12.42 -9.35
CA THR A 87 -8.52 12.12 -9.26
C THR A 87 -7.77 13.26 -8.61
N VAL A 88 -6.80 12.93 -7.76
CA VAL A 88 -5.90 13.89 -7.10
C VAL A 88 -4.46 13.47 -7.37
N GLY A 89 -3.75 14.29 -8.15
CA GLY A 89 -2.34 14.14 -8.43
C GLY A 89 -1.47 14.82 -7.36
N LEU A 90 -0.54 14.08 -6.80
CA LEU A 90 0.46 14.57 -5.84
C LEU A 90 1.86 14.44 -6.44
N ASN A 91 2.84 14.94 -5.71
CA ASN A 91 4.25 14.59 -5.87
C ASN A 91 4.84 14.26 -4.49
N ILE A 92 6.02 13.62 -4.49
CA ILE A 92 6.73 13.27 -3.25
C ILE A 92 6.86 14.50 -2.35
N GLY A 93 6.45 14.35 -1.08
CA GLY A 93 6.38 15.43 -0.11
C GLY A 93 5.03 16.17 -0.07
N GLY A 94 4.23 16.07 -1.14
CA GLY A 94 2.89 16.65 -1.21
C GLY A 94 1.87 15.92 -0.35
N ALA A 95 0.77 16.59 -0.03
CA ALA A 95 -0.34 16.00 0.69
C ALA A 95 -1.68 16.66 0.32
N THR A 96 -2.76 15.89 0.45
CA THR A 96 -4.13 16.36 0.27
C THR A 96 -5.00 15.91 1.44
N ASN A 97 -6.17 16.52 1.59
CA ASN A 97 -7.19 16.04 2.51
C ASN A 97 -8.32 15.37 1.72
N VAL A 98 -8.75 14.21 2.18
CA VAL A 98 -9.92 13.49 1.68
C VAL A 98 -10.83 13.18 2.88
N GLY A 99 -11.96 13.90 2.97
CA GLY A 99 -12.76 13.89 4.19
C GLY A 99 -11.92 14.27 5.43
N PRO A 100 -11.98 13.47 6.50
CA PRO A 100 -11.23 13.71 7.75
C PRO A 100 -9.77 13.23 7.67
N LEU A 101 -9.37 12.61 6.56
CA LEU A 101 -8.05 12.01 6.39
C LEU A 101 -7.12 12.98 5.67
N ARG A 102 -5.87 13.06 6.14
CA ARG A 102 -4.77 13.69 5.43
C ARG A 102 -3.90 12.60 4.81
N VAL A 103 -3.79 12.62 3.49
CA VAL A 103 -3.02 11.67 2.68
C VAL A 103 -1.76 12.37 2.20
N LYS A 104 -0.60 11.88 2.61
CA LYS A 104 0.72 12.40 2.20
C LYS A 104 1.44 11.37 1.35
N TYR A 105 1.93 11.79 0.18
CA TYR A 105 2.76 10.97 -0.70
C TYR A 105 4.23 11.10 -0.29
N VAL A 106 4.90 9.98 -0.04
CA VAL A 106 6.27 9.94 0.50
C VAL A 106 7.19 9.10 -0.40
N THR A 107 8.50 9.25 -0.26
CA THR A 107 9.50 8.59 -1.09
C THR A 107 9.38 7.07 -1.03
N ALA A 108 9.44 6.44 -2.21
CA ALA A 108 9.77 5.03 -2.40
C ALA A 108 10.88 4.92 -3.46
N VAL A 109 11.75 3.93 -3.31
CA VAL A 109 12.85 3.67 -4.25
C VAL A 109 12.53 2.42 -5.06
N HIS A 110 11.95 2.64 -6.22
CA HIS A 110 11.49 1.61 -7.14
C HIS A 110 11.36 2.19 -8.55
N SER A 111 10.85 1.44 -9.51
CA SER A 111 10.46 1.91 -10.84
C SER A 111 8.94 2.09 -10.94
N SER A 112 8.48 2.77 -11.98
CA SER A 112 7.05 3.01 -12.19
C SER A 112 6.76 3.15 -13.68
N GLN A 113 6.16 2.10 -14.27
CA GLN A 113 5.69 2.09 -15.64
C GLN A 113 4.22 1.67 -15.64
N LEU A 114 3.39 2.38 -16.39
CA LEU A 114 1.98 2.01 -16.55
C LEU A 114 1.82 0.81 -17.51
N PRO A 115 0.72 0.05 -17.45
CA PRO A 115 0.53 -1.15 -18.28
C PRO A 115 0.57 -0.92 -19.78
N ASP A 116 0.31 0.30 -20.23
CA ASP A 116 0.41 0.71 -21.66
C ASP A 116 1.83 1.12 -22.08
N GLY A 117 2.81 0.99 -21.17
CA GLY A 117 4.21 1.35 -21.39
C GLY A 117 4.53 2.83 -21.14
N SER A 118 3.54 3.66 -20.81
CA SER A 118 3.79 5.06 -20.48
C SER A 118 4.46 5.25 -19.12
N TYR A 119 5.09 6.40 -18.94
CA TYR A 119 5.77 6.75 -17.69
C TYR A 119 4.76 6.91 -16.54
N GLY A 120 4.93 6.17 -15.47
CA GLY A 120 4.07 6.15 -14.29
C GLY A 120 4.49 7.12 -13.18
N GLY A 121 5.31 8.13 -13.47
CA GLY A 121 5.83 9.04 -12.46
C GLY A 121 6.85 8.40 -11.50
N ASN A 122 7.26 9.13 -10.48
CA ASN A 122 8.11 8.59 -9.43
C ASN A 122 7.25 7.73 -8.46
N PRO A 123 7.70 6.50 -8.13
CA PRO A 123 7.00 5.67 -7.15
C PRO A 123 7.02 6.31 -5.77
N GLY A 124 6.02 6.01 -4.96
CA GLY A 124 5.97 6.49 -3.58
C GLY A 124 5.09 5.61 -2.71
N GLY A 125 5.18 5.82 -1.41
CA GLY A 125 4.26 5.31 -0.42
C GLY A 125 3.30 6.38 0.07
N PHE A 126 2.41 6.00 0.97
CA PHE A 126 1.46 6.92 1.59
C PHE A 126 1.56 6.89 3.10
N VAL A 127 1.55 8.07 3.73
CA VAL A 127 1.19 8.22 5.12
C VAL A 127 -0.23 8.78 5.18
N VAL A 128 -1.13 8.03 5.81
CA VAL A 128 -2.51 8.46 6.05
C VAL A 128 -2.66 8.79 7.52
N THR A 129 -3.13 10.01 7.81
CA THR A 129 -3.35 10.50 9.17
C THR A 129 -4.82 10.87 9.33
N GLY A 130 -5.43 10.43 10.41
CA GLY A 130 -6.83 10.72 10.74
C GLY A 130 -7.07 10.73 12.24
N PRO A 131 -8.32 10.87 12.69
CA PRO A 131 -8.68 10.89 14.11
C PRO A 131 -8.28 9.63 14.88
N GLU A 132 -8.21 8.48 14.21
CA GLU A 132 -7.80 7.20 14.83
C GLU A 132 -6.28 7.00 14.84
N GLY A 133 -5.47 7.96 14.36
CA GLY A 133 -4.02 7.90 14.29
C GLY A 133 -3.49 7.88 12.86
N ALA A 134 -2.21 7.53 12.72
CA ALA A 134 -1.53 7.48 11.43
C ALA A 134 -1.06 6.05 11.09
N PHE A 135 -1.00 5.74 9.80
CA PHE A 135 -0.41 4.51 9.29
C PHE A 135 0.32 4.78 7.95
N HIS A 136 1.19 3.85 7.58
CA HIS A 136 1.97 3.94 6.35
C HIS A 136 1.74 2.72 5.48
N HIS A 137 1.59 2.94 4.17
CA HIS A 137 1.68 1.91 3.15
C HIS A 137 2.88 2.26 2.25
N ALA A 138 3.92 1.42 2.28
CA ALA A 138 5.17 1.74 1.62
C ALA A 138 5.10 1.62 0.09
N GLY A 139 4.16 0.81 -0.43
CA GLY A 139 4.23 0.34 -1.80
C GLY A 139 5.47 -0.52 -2.01
N ASP A 140 5.95 -0.57 -3.23
CA ASP A 140 7.20 -1.24 -3.56
C ASP A 140 8.38 -0.29 -3.37
N THR A 141 9.34 -0.74 -2.57
CA THR A 141 10.51 0.08 -2.25
C THR A 141 11.68 -0.77 -1.76
N ALA A 142 12.89 -0.30 -2.02
CA ALA A 142 14.08 -0.66 -1.29
C ALA A 142 14.10 0.04 0.09
N LEU A 143 14.98 -0.40 0.99
CA LEU A 143 15.30 0.31 2.23
C LEU A 143 15.95 1.66 1.90
N THR A 144 15.46 2.73 2.53
CA THR A 144 16.03 4.07 2.36
C THR A 144 16.04 4.84 3.69
N LEU A 145 17.02 5.72 3.87
CA LEU A 145 17.12 6.56 5.06
C LEU A 145 15.97 7.55 5.21
N ASP A 146 15.27 7.88 4.12
CA ASP A 146 14.09 8.76 4.17
C ASP A 146 12.97 8.21 5.07
N MET A 147 12.97 6.90 5.33
CA MET A 147 12.01 6.25 6.22
C MET A 147 12.08 6.80 7.66
N GLN A 148 13.23 7.32 8.11
CA GLN A 148 13.34 8.01 9.40
C GLN A 148 12.50 9.28 9.50
N LEU A 149 12.20 9.94 8.36
CA LEU A 149 11.34 11.12 8.31
C LEU A 149 9.88 10.79 8.62
N LEU A 150 9.51 9.52 8.66
CA LEU A 150 8.17 9.06 9.02
C LEU A 150 7.98 8.92 10.54
N LYS A 151 9.07 8.89 11.32
CA LYS A 151 9.02 8.75 12.78
C LYS A 151 8.12 9.77 13.50
N PRO A 152 8.10 11.07 13.11
CA PRO A 152 7.22 12.06 13.75
C PRO A 152 5.72 11.80 13.58
N PHE A 153 5.29 10.95 12.65
CA PHE A 153 3.87 10.61 12.47
C PHE A 153 3.34 9.65 13.54
N ASN A 154 4.19 9.04 14.37
CA ASN A 154 3.80 8.09 15.41
C ASN A 154 2.88 6.97 14.85
N LEU A 155 3.38 6.30 13.82
CA LEU A 155 2.61 5.30 13.07
C LEU A 155 2.11 4.17 13.98
N ARG A 156 0.82 3.85 13.90
CA ARG A 156 0.22 2.70 14.57
C ARG A 156 0.70 1.39 13.96
N PHE A 157 0.84 1.37 12.64
CA PHE A 157 1.38 0.25 11.86
C PHE A 157 1.94 0.76 10.52
N ALA A 158 2.74 -0.09 9.89
CA ALA A 158 3.19 0.11 8.51
C ALA A 158 2.98 -1.17 7.69
N CYS A 159 2.51 -1.03 6.45
CA CYS A 159 2.50 -2.09 5.47
C CYS A 159 3.81 -2.03 4.70
N LEU A 160 4.66 -3.06 4.82
CA LEU A 160 5.99 -3.10 4.23
C LEU A 160 6.17 -4.33 3.34
N PRO A 161 6.79 -4.20 2.15
CA PRO A 161 7.14 -5.35 1.34
C PRO A 161 8.21 -6.18 2.04
N ILE A 162 8.07 -7.51 1.99
CA ILE A 162 8.98 -8.47 2.65
C ILE A 162 9.40 -9.62 1.73
N GLY A 163 9.02 -9.56 0.44
CA GLY A 163 9.21 -10.65 -0.52
C GLY A 163 10.60 -10.73 -1.12
N ASP A 164 11.47 -9.75 -0.86
CA ASP A 164 12.80 -9.65 -1.48
C ASP A 164 12.72 -9.55 -3.02
N HIS A 165 13.76 -9.87 -3.73
CA HIS A 165 13.92 -9.92 -5.18
C HIS A 165 13.62 -8.60 -5.90
N PHE A 166 12.41 -8.03 -5.77
CA PHE A 166 11.98 -6.77 -6.39
C PHE A 166 11.91 -5.61 -5.40
N THR A 167 11.85 -5.89 -4.11
CA THR A 167 11.62 -4.93 -3.03
C THR A 167 12.50 -5.25 -1.81
N MET A 168 12.19 -4.67 -0.65
CA MET A 168 12.81 -5.09 0.60
C MET A 168 12.55 -6.57 0.89
N GLY A 169 13.55 -7.24 1.45
CA GLY A 169 13.39 -8.51 2.14
C GLY A 169 13.11 -8.31 3.63
N VAL A 170 13.00 -9.41 4.37
CA VAL A 170 12.67 -9.42 5.81
C VAL A 170 13.65 -8.57 6.64
N ALA A 171 14.97 -8.68 6.38
CA ALA A 171 15.98 -7.93 7.13
C ALA A 171 15.85 -6.42 6.93
N ASP A 172 15.66 -5.99 5.68
CA ASP A 172 15.49 -4.58 5.33
C ASP A 172 14.18 -4.02 5.88
N ALA A 173 13.09 -4.79 5.85
CA ALA A 173 11.81 -4.39 6.41
C ALA A 173 11.86 -4.22 7.94
N ILE A 174 12.66 -5.03 8.65
CA ILE A 174 12.94 -4.85 10.08
C ILE A 174 13.66 -3.52 10.32
N GLU A 175 14.68 -3.22 9.52
CA GLU A 175 15.42 -1.96 9.67
C GLU A 175 14.56 -0.75 9.28
N ALA A 176 13.74 -0.86 8.23
CA ALA A 176 12.74 0.14 7.87
C ALA A 176 11.79 0.44 9.03
N ALA A 177 11.27 -0.58 9.70
CA ALA A 177 10.40 -0.41 10.85
C ALA A 177 11.10 0.30 12.02
N ARG A 178 12.39 0.01 12.25
CA ARG A 178 13.22 0.71 13.26
C ARG A 178 13.43 2.17 12.92
N LEU A 179 13.76 2.49 11.66
CA LEU A 179 13.92 3.87 11.19
C LEU A 179 12.63 4.68 11.38
N MET A 180 11.48 4.10 11.06
CA MET A 180 10.17 4.71 11.25
C MET A 180 9.71 4.74 12.71
N GLY A 181 10.31 3.95 13.61
CA GLY A 181 9.88 3.81 15.00
C GLY A 181 8.53 3.10 15.14
N VAL A 182 8.18 2.19 14.22
CA VAL A 182 6.92 1.47 14.24
C VAL A 182 7.11 0.05 14.81
N ALA A 183 6.19 -0.36 15.70
CA ALA A 183 6.27 -1.66 16.39
C ALA A 183 5.39 -2.75 15.76
N LYS A 184 4.49 -2.39 14.82
CA LYS A 184 3.61 -3.32 14.10
C LYS A 184 3.83 -3.17 12.60
N VAL A 185 4.13 -4.27 11.93
CA VAL A 185 4.28 -4.34 10.47
C VAL A 185 3.28 -5.34 9.91
N VAL A 186 2.54 -4.94 8.89
CA VAL A 186 1.76 -5.83 8.03
C VAL A 186 2.65 -6.16 6.83
N GLY A 187 2.97 -7.43 6.63
CA GLY A 187 3.75 -7.86 5.47
C GLY A 187 2.92 -7.80 4.20
N ILE A 188 3.49 -7.22 3.15
CA ILE A 188 2.92 -7.16 1.81
C ILE A 188 3.95 -7.64 0.77
N HIS A 189 3.53 -7.80 -0.48
CA HIS A 189 4.37 -8.13 -1.64
C HIS A 189 5.23 -9.38 -1.42
N TYR A 190 4.63 -10.48 -0.94
CA TYR A 190 5.28 -11.77 -0.70
C TYR A 190 4.40 -12.93 -1.17
N ASN A 191 4.99 -14.05 -1.51
CA ASN A 191 4.36 -15.34 -1.87
C ASN A 191 3.39 -15.30 -3.07
N THR A 192 3.19 -14.17 -3.74
CA THR A 192 2.28 -14.07 -4.88
C THR A 192 2.88 -14.72 -6.13
N PHE A 193 4.18 -14.57 -6.31
CA PHE A 193 4.94 -15.10 -7.45
C PHE A 193 6.17 -15.89 -6.96
N PRO A 194 6.66 -16.88 -7.73
CA PRO A 194 7.80 -17.70 -7.30
C PRO A 194 9.05 -16.89 -6.82
N PRO A 195 9.45 -15.79 -7.49
CA PRO A 195 10.63 -15.04 -7.06
C PRO A 195 10.52 -14.38 -5.68
N ILE A 196 9.29 -14.12 -5.21
CA ILE A 196 9.02 -13.45 -3.92
C ILE A 196 8.49 -14.42 -2.86
N THR A 197 8.81 -15.71 -3.00
CA THR A 197 8.43 -16.74 -2.03
C THR A 197 9.36 -16.71 -0.82
N ILE A 198 8.78 -16.60 0.39
CA ILE A 198 9.52 -16.55 1.65
C ILE A 198 9.02 -17.60 2.66
N ASP A 199 9.86 -17.94 3.64
CA ASP A 199 9.44 -18.67 4.86
C ASP A 199 8.79 -17.67 5.84
N THR A 200 7.47 -17.67 5.87
CA THR A 200 6.68 -16.75 6.73
C THR A 200 6.90 -16.98 8.23
N GLU A 201 7.17 -18.22 8.65
CA GLU A 201 7.44 -18.51 10.04
C GLU A 201 8.85 -18.05 10.46
N ALA A 202 9.84 -18.18 9.58
CA ALA A 202 11.14 -17.56 9.80
C ALA A 202 11.02 -16.03 9.87
N ALA A 203 10.30 -15.41 8.96
CA ALA A 203 10.04 -13.97 8.96
C ALA A 203 9.43 -13.49 10.28
N LYS A 204 8.37 -14.16 10.77
CA LYS A 204 7.75 -13.83 12.07
C LYS A 204 8.76 -13.94 13.23
N ARG A 205 9.59 -14.99 13.25
CA ARG A 205 10.62 -15.16 14.28
C ARG A 205 11.66 -14.03 14.24
N ASP A 206 12.10 -13.60 13.07
CA ASP A 206 13.12 -12.56 12.94
C ASP A 206 12.59 -11.18 13.33
N PHE A 207 11.36 -10.83 12.93
CA PHE A 207 10.68 -9.64 13.42
C PHE A 207 10.50 -9.65 14.94
N ALA A 208 10.09 -10.79 15.53
CA ALA A 208 9.93 -10.94 16.98
C ALA A 208 11.25 -10.75 17.75
N LYS A 209 12.38 -11.29 17.23
CA LYS A 209 13.73 -11.03 17.79
C LYS A 209 14.09 -9.54 17.77
N ALA A 210 13.58 -8.79 16.80
CA ALA A 210 13.77 -7.34 16.69
C ALA A 210 12.82 -6.53 17.58
N GLY A 211 11.90 -7.17 18.32
CA GLY A 211 10.88 -6.50 19.13
C GLY A 211 9.73 -5.91 18.32
N ILE A 212 9.54 -6.35 17.07
CA ILE A 212 8.51 -5.87 16.16
C ILE A 212 7.50 -6.99 15.89
N THR A 213 6.21 -6.68 15.89
CA THR A 213 5.15 -7.64 15.55
C THR A 213 4.95 -7.65 14.04
N LEU A 214 5.19 -8.79 13.39
CA LEU A 214 4.84 -9.02 11.99
C LEU A 214 3.45 -9.67 11.91
N LEU A 215 2.53 -9.01 11.23
CA LEU A 215 1.17 -9.47 10.95
C LEU A 215 1.10 -9.95 9.49
N LEU A 216 0.64 -11.17 9.29
CA LEU A 216 0.44 -11.79 7.97
C LEU A 216 -0.99 -12.33 7.89
N PRO A 217 -2.00 -11.47 7.70
CA PRO A 217 -3.38 -11.91 7.59
C PRO A 217 -3.59 -12.81 6.36
N GLY A 218 -4.51 -13.74 6.45
CA GLY A 218 -4.98 -14.50 5.29
C GLY A 218 -5.70 -13.60 4.27
N ILE A 219 -5.75 -14.03 3.01
CA ILE A 219 -6.46 -13.28 1.96
C ILE A 219 -7.95 -13.22 2.29
N GLY A 220 -8.52 -12.00 2.29
CA GLY A 220 -9.88 -11.73 2.73
C GLY A 220 -10.06 -11.59 4.25
N GLU A 221 -9.00 -11.85 5.04
CA GLU A 221 -9.05 -11.67 6.48
C GLU A 221 -9.03 -10.20 6.88
N THR A 222 -9.86 -9.86 7.87
CA THR A 222 -9.89 -8.53 8.49
C THR A 222 -9.39 -8.61 9.92
N ILE A 223 -8.45 -7.75 10.26
CA ILE A 223 -7.85 -7.64 11.60
C ILE A 223 -8.08 -6.25 12.18
N ASP A 224 -8.12 -6.15 13.52
CA ASP A 224 -8.16 -4.89 14.25
C ASP A 224 -6.74 -4.37 14.55
N LEU A 225 -6.49 -3.06 14.29
CA LEU A 225 -5.19 -2.39 14.44
C LEU A 225 -5.25 -1.14 15.31
#